data_81b99ba7990b96c11c39f28076700057
#
_entry.id   81b99ba7990b96c11c39f28076700057
#
_cell.length_a   1.000
_cell.length_b   1.000
_cell.length_c   1.000
_cell.angle_alpha   90.00
_cell.angle_beta   90.00
_cell.angle_gamma   90.00
#
_symmetry.space_group_name_H-M   'P 1'
#
loop_
_entity.id
_entity.type
_entity.pdbx_description
1 polymer ?
#
loop_
_entity_poly.entity_id
_entity_poly.type
_entity_poly.pdbx_seq_one_letter_code
_entity_poly.pdbx_strand_id
1 'polypeptide(L)'
;MKRIGITALLILALAGVTIPSVQPATASGTHSITLMPNGTSGTSKIVRTTSHSYKLPKVTFTRAGYTFLGWAKSARGAKAYSDRATIRFTSSVKLYALWKEIMPAKPAVAGRTVGNLLWRDEFYGATGSSINADYWTGRYCDQADENGGGTCHNNEPQWYLPSAVALDGSKAGNAVITTKRVYAAPAEGRCLAWSGCQFTSARFDTQGKVAFKYGYIETRIKMPAGGRNWPAFWMLGENITSVGWPQTGEIDIAEQGGNTPNRNSGALHYSTNGVANDCCGNHTYDYGSYNGANYSADFHTYAMAWTPNRIDLIVDGIVFKTFTSTSIRSQYWSFNNPFFLIINNATGDFGGAWTYWTESQMTIDYVRVWKLDNQGEVFIR
;
A
#
# COMPACT_ATOMS: atom_id res chain seq x y z
N MET A 1 -26.66 -58.68 99.70
CA MET A 1 -28.13 -58.67 99.85
C MET A 1 -28.79 -57.85 98.77
N LYS A 2 -29.78 -58.49 98.13
CA LYS A 2 -30.88 -57.82 97.34
C LYS A 2 -30.48 -57.02 96.06
N ARG A 3 -31.10 -57.15 94.95
CA ARG A 3 -32.14 -57.97 94.31
C ARG A 3 -32.13 -57.64 92.83
N ILE A 4 -32.38 -58.67 92.09
CA ILE A 4 -32.51 -58.70 90.61
C ILE A 4 -33.75 -57.93 90.18
N GLY A 5 -33.64 -57.15 89.11
CA GLY A 5 -34.76 -56.59 88.36
C GLY A 5 -34.51 -56.73 86.83
N ILE A 6 -35.21 -57.71 86.25
CA ILE A 6 -35.21 -57.93 84.79
C ILE A 6 -36.23 -57.03 84.16
N THR A 7 -35.83 -56.19 83.21
CA THR A 7 -36.78 -55.43 82.41
C THR A 7 -36.56 -55.82 80.94
N ALA A 8 -37.55 -56.38 80.31
CA ALA A 8 -37.55 -56.83 78.93
C ALA A 8 -37.55 -55.61 77.99
N LEU A 9 -36.60 -55.62 77.05
CA LEU A 9 -36.49 -54.59 76.00
C LEU A 9 -37.24 -55.08 74.76
N LEU A 10 -38.29 -54.37 74.39
CA LEU A 10 -39.07 -54.57 73.18
C LEU A 10 -38.30 -53.96 72.01
N ILE A 11 -37.79 -54.75 71.05
CA ILE A 11 -37.08 -54.26 69.83
C ILE A 11 -38.15 -53.97 68.80
N LEU A 12 -38.41 -52.68 68.51
CA LEU A 12 -39.21 -52.24 67.36
C LEU A 12 -38.32 -52.19 66.17
N ALA A 13 -38.52 -53.04 65.16
CA ALA A 13 -37.84 -52.99 63.87
C ALA A 13 -38.39 -51.81 63.05
N LEU A 14 -37.64 -50.74 62.95
CA LEU A 14 -37.91 -49.67 61.99
C LEU A 14 -37.44 -50.14 60.59
N ALA A 15 -38.39 -50.33 59.70
CA ALA A 15 -38.12 -50.51 58.28
C ALA A 15 -37.51 -49.22 57.70
N GLY A 16 -36.20 -49.26 57.32
CA GLY A 16 -35.50 -48.12 56.71
C GLY A 16 -36.06 -47.81 55.35
N VAL A 17 -36.76 -46.71 55.22
CA VAL A 17 -37.08 -46.08 53.92
C VAL A 17 -35.80 -45.44 53.42
N THR A 18 -35.15 -46.06 52.45
CA THR A 18 -34.04 -45.42 51.66
C THR A 18 -34.62 -44.36 50.74
N ILE A 19 -34.44 -43.10 51.15
CA ILE A 19 -34.69 -41.95 50.25
C ILE A 19 -33.55 -41.96 49.21
N PRO A 20 -33.82 -42.05 47.89
CA PRO A 20 -32.80 -41.94 46.89
C PRO A 20 -32.18 -40.54 47.01
N SER A 21 -30.85 -40.46 47.23
CA SER A 21 -30.11 -39.21 47.18
C SER A 21 -30.26 -38.61 45.76
N VAL A 22 -31.02 -37.55 45.64
CA VAL A 22 -31.01 -36.71 44.45
C VAL A 22 -29.62 -36.08 44.39
N GLN A 23 -28.75 -36.63 43.57
CA GLN A 23 -27.47 -36.02 43.25
C GLN A 23 -27.77 -34.66 42.65
N PRO A 24 -27.22 -33.54 43.16
CA PRO A 24 -27.45 -32.24 42.57
C PRO A 24 -26.96 -32.29 41.14
N ALA A 25 -27.82 -31.93 40.19
CA ALA A 25 -27.43 -31.77 38.80
C ALA A 25 -26.22 -30.83 38.78
N THR A 26 -25.09 -31.34 38.33
CA THR A 26 -23.89 -30.50 38.12
C THR A 26 -24.30 -29.36 37.20
N ALA A 27 -24.26 -28.14 37.72
CA ALA A 27 -24.56 -26.95 36.92
C ALA A 27 -23.67 -26.98 35.70
N SER A 28 -24.27 -27.14 34.53
CA SER A 28 -23.57 -27.10 33.24
C SER A 28 -22.87 -25.74 33.13
N GLY A 29 -21.56 -25.74 33.32
CA GLY A 29 -20.76 -24.51 33.27
C GLY A 29 -20.92 -23.81 31.92
N THR A 30 -21.05 -22.49 31.91
CA THR A 30 -21.07 -21.70 30.71
C THR A 30 -19.67 -21.65 30.07
N HIS A 31 -19.55 -22.10 28.86
CA HIS A 31 -18.32 -22.02 28.08
C HIS A 31 -18.32 -20.78 27.14
N SER A 32 -17.17 -20.23 26.86
CA SER A 32 -17.02 -19.15 25.90
C SER A 32 -16.22 -19.58 24.69
N ILE A 33 -16.69 -19.16 23.51
CA ILE A 33 -15.95 -19.28 22.25
C ILE A 33 -15.56 -17.85 21.86
N THR A 34 -14.25 -17.55 21.90
CA THR A 34 -13.73 -16.25 21.53
C THR A 34 -13.17 -16.33 20.10
N LEU A 35 -13.77 -15.61 19.17
CA LEU A 35 -13.32 -15.49 17.77
C LEU A 35 -12.40 -14.27 17.67
N MET A 36 -11.14 -14.51 17.34
CA MET A 36 -10.09 -13.48 17.23
C MET A 36 -9.89 -13.10 15.77
N PRO A 37 -9.87 -11.81 15.42
CA PRO A 37 -9.66 -11.36 14.04
C PRO A 37 -8.28 -11.67 13.48
N ASN A 38 -7.25 -11.74 14.34
CA ASN A 38 -5.89 -12.16 14.03
C ASN A 38 -5.26 -11.42 12.82
N GLY A 39 -4.70 -10.26 13.09
CA GLY A 39 -4.03 -9.44 12.07
C GLY A 39 -4.96 -8.46 11.33
N THR A 40 -6.10 -8.15 11.92
CA THR A 40 -6.99 -7.07 11.47
C THR A 40 -7.34 -6.16 12.66
N SER A 41 -7.81 -4.95 12.38
CA SER A 41 -8.24 -3.96 13.38
C SER A 41 -9.59 -4.28 14.04
N GLY A 42 -10.21 -5.43 13.78
CA GLY A 42 -11.51 -5.80 14.33
C GLY A 42 -11.45 -6.21 15.80
N THR A 43 -12.54 -5.99 16.53
CA THR A 43 -12.71 -6.50 17.92
C THR A 43 -13.08 -7.99 17.91
N SER A 44 -12.58 -8.73 18.90
CA SER A 44 -12.94 -10.14 19.08
C SER A 44 -14.43 -10.31 19.35
N LYS A 45 -15.01 -11.42 18.88
CA LYS A 45 -16.40 -11.81 19.15
C LYS A 45 -16.44 -12.94 20.16
N ILE A 46 -17.29 -12.80 21.18
CA ILE A 46 -17.46 -13.81 22.23
C ILE A 46 -18.87 -14.37 22.12
N VAL A 47 -18.94 -15.70 22.00
CA VAL A 47 -20.18 -16.45 22.11
C VAL A 47 -20.15 -17.24 23.42
N ARG A 48 -21.25 -17.21 24.18
CA ARG A 48 -21.41 -18.01 25.42
C ARG A 48 -22.44 -19.08 25.19
N THR A 49 -22.18 -20.30 25.67
CA THR A 49 -23.06 -21.46 25.54
C THR A 49 -22.85 -22.45 26.66
N THR A 50 -23.90 -23.16 27.04
CA THR A 50 -23.84 -24.31 27.95
C THR A 50 -23.63 -25.62 27.20
N SER A 51 -23.71 -25.62 25.87
CA SER A 51 -23.49 -26.80 25.05
C SER A 51 -22.00 -27.05 24.82
N HIS A 52 -21.60 -28.30 24.78
CA HIS A 52 -20.27 -28.76 24.40
C HIS A 52 -20.08 -28.86 22.85
N SER A 53 -21.09 -28.48 22.07
CA SER A 53 -21.06 -28.44 20.63
C SER A 53 -21.66 -27.11 20.13
N TYR A 54 -20.99 -26.46 19.18
CA TYR A 54 -21.44 -25.18 18.65
C TYR A 54 -21.10 -25.04 17.15
N LYS A 55 -22.07 -24.63 16.36
CA LYS A 55 -21.85 -24.28 14.95
C LYS A 55 -21.32 -22.85 14.86
N LEU A 56 -20.09 -22.69 14.40
CA LEU A 56 -19.48 -21.38 14.22
C LEU A 56 -20.31 -20.48 13.27
N PRO A 57 -20.45 -19.19 13.58
CA PRO A 57 -21.09 -18.25 12.67
C PRO A 57 -20.24 -18.07 11.39
N LYS A 58 -20.87 -17.52 10.36
CA LYS A 58 -20.12 -17.00 9.20
C LYS A 58 -19.08 -15.98 9.69
N VAL A 59 -17.86 -16.08 9.16
CA VAL A 59 -16.83 -15.06 9.44
C VAL A 59 -17.34 -13.67 9.01
N THR A 60 -17.16 -12.71 9.88
CA THR A 60 -17.50 -11.31 9.61
C THR A 60 -16.28 -10.40 9.66
N PHE A 61 -15.13 -10.95 10.05
CA PHE A 61 -13.87 -10.26 9.96
C PHE A 61 -13.45 -10.16 8.49
N THR A 62 -12.82 -9.04 8.15
CA THR A 62 -12.22 -8.81 6.84
C THR A 62 -10.76 -8.39 7.04
N ARG A 63 -9.91 -8.78 6.12
CA ARG A 63 -8.52 -8.34 6.05
C ARG A 63 -8.24 -7.98 4.60
N ALA A 64 -7.95 -6.71 4.33
CA ALA A 64 -7.64 -6.23 2.99
C ALA A 64 -6.46 -7.01 2.40
N GLY A 65 -6.54 -7.37 1.13
CA GLY A 65 -5.52 -8.20 0.47
C GLY A 65 -5.47 -9.67 0.87
N TYR A 66 -6.43 -10.15 1.68
CA TYR A 66 -6.43 -11.54 2.15
C TYR A 66 -7.80 -12.20 2.02
N THR A 67 -7.80 -13.51 1.79
CA THR A 67 -8.98 -14.37 1.89
C THR A 67 -8.97 -15.14 3.22
N PHE A 68 -10.16 -15.31 3.81
CA PHE A 68 -10.30 -16.12 5.02
C PHE A 68 -10.16 -17.61 4.69
N LEU A 69 -9.24 -18.32 5.35
CA LEU A 69 -9.01 -19.75 5.17
C LEU A 69 -9.77 -20.63 6.15
N GLY A 70 -10.08 -20.10 7.33
CA GLY A 70 -10.65 -20.86 8.44
C GLY A 70 -10.13 -20.40 9.79
N TRP A 71 -10.31 -21.23 10.80
CA TRP A 71 -9.97 -20.96 12.20
C TRP A 71 -8.82 -21.83 12.69
N ALA A 72 -7.91 -21.26 13.44
CA ALA A 72 -6.84 -21.96 14.15
C ALA A 72 -7.03 -21.89 15.67
N LYS A 73 -6.39 -22.78 16.41
CA LYS A 73 -6.40 -22.80 17.89
C LYS A 73 -5.36 -21.84 18.50
N SER A 74 -4.44 -21.31 17.72
CA SER A 74 -3.47 -20.28 18.10
C SER A 74 -3.24 -19.30 16.96
N ALA A 75 -2.69 -18.11 17.22
CA ALA A 75 -2.51 -17.04 16.24
C ALA A 75 -1.65 -17.45 15.01
N ARG A 76 -0.71 -18.37 15.21
CA ARG A 76 0.19 -18.92 14.18
C ARG A 76 -0.03 -20.41 13.91
N GLY A 77 -1.14 -20.97 14.42
CA GLY A 77 -1.45 -22.40 14.30
C GLY A 77 -1.96 -22.79 12.93
N ALA A 78 -1.93 -24.10 12.65
CA ALA A 78 -2.53 -24.65 11.45
C ALA A 78 -4.08 -24.53 11.51
N LYS A 79 -4.73 -24.64 10.33
CA LYS A 79 -6.19 -24.65 10.21
C LYS A 79 -6.79 -25.81 11.00
N ALA A 80 -7.62 -25.49 11.99
CA ALA A 80 -8.33 -26.46 12.78
C ALA A 80 -9.79 -26.62 12.32
N TYR A 81 -10.43 -25.53 11.88
CA TYR A 81 -11.84 -25.54 11.49
C TYR A 81 -12.10 -24.67 10.27
N SER A 82 -13.04 -25.09 9.44
CA SER A 82 -13.56 -24.28 8.33
C SER A 82 -14.55 -23.22 8.83
N ASP A 83 -14.91 -22.25 7.96
CA ASP A 83 -16.02 -21.35 8.22
C ASP A 83 -17.31 -22.15 8.49
N ARG A 84 -18.11 -21.71 9.46
CA ARG A 84 -19.37 -22.36 9.87
C ARG A 84 -19.23 -23.82 10.31
N ALA A 85 -18.06 -24.30 10.63
CA ALA A 85 -17.86 -25.66 11.14
C ALA A 85 -18.57 -25.85 12.49
N THR A 86 -19.10 -27.05 12.75
CA THR A 86 -19.51 -27.44 14.07
C THR A 86 -18.30 -27.91 14.86
N ILE A 87 -18.00 -27.24 15.96
CA ILE A 87 -16.89 -27.55 16.85
C ILE A 87 -17.40 -28.25 18.12
N ARG A 88 -16.58 -29.12 18.70
CA ARG A 88 -16.78 -29.72 20.02
C ARG A 88 -15.70 -29.27 20.98
N PHE A 89 -16.05 -28.98 22.22
CA PHE A 89 -15.14 -28.48 23.25
C PHE A 89 -15.64 -28.86 24.64
N THR A 90 -14.71 -29.02 25.59
CA THR A 90 -14.98 -29.33 26.98
C THR A 90 -14.69 -28.15 27.91
N SER A 91 -14.08 -27.10 27.38
CA SER A 91 -13.73 -25.85 28.07
C SER A 91 -13.84 -24.67 27.14
N SER A 92 -13.77 -23.45 27.66
CA SER A 92 -13.72 -22.24 26.82
C SER A 92 -12.57 -22.27 25.83
N VAL A 93 -12.82 -21.83 24.59
CA VAL A 93 -11.85 -21.88 23.47
C VAL A 93 -11.64 -20.50 22.85
N LYS A 94 -10.40 -20.24 22.41
CA LYS A 94 -10.06 -19.11 21.53
C LYS A 94 -9.77 -19.66 20.15
N LEU A 95 -10.38 -19.05 19.13
CA LEU A 95 -10.15 -19.37 17.74
C LEU A 95 -9.66 -18.13 17.01
N TYR A 96 -8.61 -18.28 16.24
CA TYR A 96 -7.92 -17.23 15.52
C TYR A 96 -8.21 -17.34 14.04
N ALA A 97 -8.67 -16.27 13.41
CA ALA A 97 -8.85 -16.23 11.96
C ALA A 97 -7.53 -16.49 11.24
N LEU A 98 -7.57 -17.40 10.27
CA LEU A 98 -6.44 -17.66 9.36
C LEU A 98 -6.72 -16.98 8.03
N TRP A 99 -5.70 -16.32 7.51
CA TRP A 99 -5.76 -15.54 6.29
C TRP A 99 -4.76 -16.07 5.27
N LYS A 100 -5.19 -16.13 4.01
CA LYS A 100 -4.32 -16.37 2.85
C LYS A 100 -4.21 -15.06 2.08
N GLU A 101 -2.99 -14.63 1.83
CA GLU A 101 -2.71 -13.47 1.02
C GLU A 101 -3.20 -13.66 -0.42
N ILE A 102 -3.83 -12.64 -0.99
CA ILE A 102 -4.21 -12.60 -2.40
C ILE A 102 -3.01 -12.07 -3.16
N MET A 103 -2.37 -12.95 -3.93
CA MET A 103 -1.27 -12.54 -4.79
C MET A 103 -1.83 -11.88 -6.05
N PRO A 104 -1.30 -10.72 -6.47
CA PRO A 104 -1.71 -10.10 -7.72
C PRO A 104 -1.39 -10.99 -8.91
N ALA A 105 -2.21 -10.88 -9.95
CA ALA A 105 -1.90 -11.51 -11.23
C ALA A 105 -0.61 -10.90 -11.80
N LYS A 106 0.20 -11.74 -12.45
CA LYS A 106 1.39 -11.27 -13.14
C LYS A 106 0.98 -10.47 -14.37
N PRO A 107 1.57 -9.29 -14.60
CA PRO A 107 1.36 -8.56 -15.86
C PRO A 107 1.93 -9.34 -17.04
N ALA A 108 1.39 -9.05 -18.23
CA ALA A 108 1.90 -9.58 -19.48
C ALA A 108 2.64 -8.45 -20.24
N VAL A 109 3.88 -8.73 -20.64
CA VAL A 109 4.69 -7.82 -21.46
C VAL A 109 5.13 -8.55 -22.72
N ALA A 110 4.81 -8.01 -23.88
CA ALA A 110 5.11 -8.66 -25.16
C ALA A 110 6.61 -8.97 -25.30
N GLY A 111 6.93 -10.22 -25.59
CA GLY A 111 8.32 -10.68 -25.77
C GLY A 111 9.19 -10.73 -24.51
N ARG A 112 8.60 -10.56 -23.31
CA ARG A 112 9.33 -10.54 -22.05
C ARG A 112 8.74 -11.55 -21.05
N THR A 113 9.53 -11.99 -20.09
CA THR A 113 9.11 -12.93 -19.05
C THR A 113 9.01 -12.20 -17.70
N VAL A 114 7.78 -12.00 -17.21
CA VAL A 114 7.54 -11.47 -15.87
C VAL A 114 7.65 -12.60 -14.83
N GLY A 115 8.59 -12.44 -13.91
CA GLY A 115 8.92 -13.44 -12.87
C GLY A 115 8.09 -13.26 -11.59
N ASN A 116 8.74 -13.52 -10.45
CA ASN A 116 8.09 -13.39 -9.14
C ASN A 116 7.93 -11.93 -8.75
N LEU A 117 6.88 -11.67 -7.95
CA LEU A 117 6.71 -10.39 -7.26
C LEU A 117 7.87 -10.19 -6.27
N LEU A 118 8.51 -9.02 -6.33
CA LEU A 118 9.63 -8.64 -5.48
C LEU A 118 9.20 -7.72 -4.35
N TRP A 119 8.34 -6.75 -4.66
CA TRP A 119 7.85 -5.76 -3.71
C TRP A 119 6.49 -5.23 -4.14
N ARG A 120 5.72 -4.74 -3.17
CA ARG A 120 4.47 -4.05 -3.43
C ARG A 120 4.04 -3.16 -2.27
N ASP A 121 3.26 -2.13 -2.58
CA ASP A 121 2.35 -1.46 -1.66
C ASP A 121 0.96 -1.37 -2.31
N GLU A 122 -0.04 -1.89 -1.61
CA GLU A 122 -1.44 -1.91 -2.03
C GLU A 122 -2.24 -0.82 -1.31
N PHE A 123 -1.59 0.07 -0.60
CA PHE A 123 -2.15 1.20 0.14
C PHE A 123 -3.34 0.83 1.05
N TYR A 124 -3.33 -0.36 1.65
CA TYR A 124 -4.35 -0.77 2.60
C TYR A 124 -4.24 -0.03 3.92
N GLY A 125 -5.36 0.53 4.40
CA GLY A 125 -5.40 1.20 5.70
C GLY A 125 -6.78 1.77 6.01
N ALA A 126 -6.91 2.45 7.16
CA ALA A 126 -8.13 3.14 7.53
C ALA A 126 -8.26 4.47 6.76
N THR A 127 -9.48 4.89 6.50
CA THR A 127 -9.76 6.20 5.89
C THR A 127 -9.05 7.32 6.67
N GLY A 128 -8.34 8.18 5.96
CA GLY A 128 -7.62 9.32 6.53
C GLY A 128 -6.29 8.98 7.21
N SER A 129 -5.90 7.69 7.28
CA SER A 129 -4.57 7.34 7.78
C SER A 129 -3.47 7.68 6.77
N SER A 130 -2.27 7.90 7.28
CA SER A 130 -1.09 8.15 6.46
C SER A 130 -0.69 6.92 5.65
N ILE A 131 0.03 7.15 4.55
CA ILE A 131 0.73 6.11 3.80
C ILE A 131 1.77 5.40 4.69
N ASN A 132 2.19 4.19 4.30
CA ASN A 132 3.13 3.39 5.10
C ASN A 132 4.50 4.09 5.24
N ALA A 133 4.82 4.54 6.44
CA ALA A 133 6.05 5.25 6.75
C ALA A 133 7.33 4.37 6.67
N ASP A 134 7.21 3.04 6.63
CA ASP A 134 8.35 2.14 6.41
C ASP A 134 8.84 2.21 4.95
N TYR A 135 7.97 2.59 4.01
CA TYR A 135 8.29 2.65 2.58
C TYR A 135 8.35 4.07 2.04
N TRP A 136 7.51 4.98 2.53
CA TRP A 136 7.29 6.29 1.95
C TRP A 136 7.60 7.43 2.91
N THR A 137 8.09 8.52 2.35
CA THR A 137 8.24 9.80 3.03
C THR A 137 7.43 10.87 2.29
N GLY A 138 6.47 11.48 2.96
CA GLY A 138 5.80 12.67 2.45
C GLY A 138 6.74 13.86 2.48
N ARG A 139 6.79 14.65 1.41
CA ARG A 139 7.71 15.78 1.26
C ARG A 139 6.99 17.11 1.38
N TYR A 140 7.73 18.10 1.91
CA TYR A 140 7.44 19.51 1.72
C TYR A 140 8.17 20.03 0.48
N CYS A 141 7.76 21.18 -0.06
CA CYS A 141 8.64 21.93 -0.95
C CYS A 141 9.89 22.34 -0.15
N ASP A 142 11.01 21.82 -0.54
CA ASP A 142 12.30 22.10 0.07
C ASP A 142 13.21 22.70 -1.00
N GLN A 143 13.91 23.79 -0.65
CA GLN A 143 15.04 24.20 -1.49
C GLN A 143 16.04 23.10 -1.39
N ALA A 144 16.43 22.58 -2.53
CA ALA A 144 17.42 21.57 -2.67
C ALA A 144 18.45 21.59 -1.56
N ASP A 145 18.79 20.44 -1.11
CA ASP A 145 20.18 20.24 -0.78
C ASP A 145 21.02 20.77 -1.96
N GLU A 146 22.19 21.26 -1.66
CA GLU A 146 23.20 21.81 -2.61
C GLU A 146 23.48 20.93 -3.84
N ASN A 147 22.88 19.72 -3.93
CA ASN A 147 23.05 18.71 -4.97
C ASN A 147 21.84 18.58 -5.92
N GLY A 148 20.92 19.53 -5.92
CA GLY A 148 19.81 19.56 -6.86
C GLY A 148 18.62 18.66 -6.49
N GLY A 149 18.61 18.06 -5.28
CA GLY A 149 17.56 17.13 -4.82
C GLY A 149 16.30 17.78 -4.27
N GLY A 150 16.07 19.06 -4.47
CA GLY A 150 14.88 19.75 -4.00
C GLY A 150 13.59 19.25 -4.63
N THR A 151 12.46 19.57 -4.00
CA THR A 151 11.18 18.96 -4.30
C THR A 151 10.22 19.82 -5.11
N CYS A 152 10.59 21.08 -5.45
CA CYS A 152 9.79 22.04 -6.22
C CYS A 152 10.70 22.90 -7.09
N HIS A 153 11.04 22.45 -8.29
CA HIS A 153 12.04 23.15 -9.13
C HIS A 153 11.48 23.95 -10.31
N ASN A 154 10.34 23.55 -10.84
CA ASN A 154 9.85 24.05 -12.12
C ASN A 154 8.91 25.26 -11.95
N ASN A 155 9.17 26.12 -10.96
CA ASN A 155 8.26 27.23 -10.60
C ASN A 155 6.82 26.75 -10.34
N GLU A 156 6.70 25.58 -9.73
CA GLU A 156 5.44 24.90 -9.46
C GLU A 156 4.68 25.64 -8.34
N PRO A 157 3.46 26.18 -8.62
CA PRO A 157 2.77 27.06 -7.69
C PRO A 157 1.95 26.31 -6.63
N GLN A 158 2.48 25.25 -6.04
CA GLN A 158 1.88 24.58 -4.90
C GLN A 158 2.81 24.53 -3.70
N TRP A 159 2.20 24.35 -2.53
CA TRP A 159 2.85 23.80 -1.35
C TRP A 159 2.66 22.28 -1.38
N TYR A 160 3.74 21.50 -1.32
CA TYR A 160 3.62 20.11 -0.97
C TYR A 160 3.49 19.96 0.54
N LEU A 161 2.48 19.17 0.95
CA LEU A 161 2.18 18.86 2.34
C LEU A 161 2.01 17.35 2.49
N PRO A 162 2.72 16.68 3.41
CA PRO A 162 2.51 15.26 3.71
C PRO A 162 1.05 14.94 4.07
N SER A 163 0.32 15.89 4.65
CA SER A 163 -1.10 15.75 4.99
C SER A 163 -2.05 15.81 3.78
N ALA A 164 -1.58 16.19 2.60
CA ALA A 164 -2.39 16.20 1.38
C ALA A 164 -2.44 14.84 0.68
N VAL A 165 -1.79 13.80 1.21
CA VAL A 165 -1.97 12.40 0.82
C VAL A 165 -2.48 11.59 2.01
N ALA A 166 -3.53 10.78 1.78
CA ALA A 166 -4.11 9.90 2.79
C ALA A 166 -4.71 8.64 2.15
N LEU A 167 -4.87 7.59 2.95
CA LEU A 167 -5.55 6.37 2.53
C LEU A 167 -7.07 6.57 2.54
N ASP A 168 -7.78 6.02 1.55
CA ASP A 168 -9.23 6.18 1.42
C ASP A 168 -10.04 5.18 2.27
N GLY A 169 -9.39 4.15 2.79
CA GLY A 169 -10.03 3.11 3.60
C GLY A 169 -10.87 2.12 2.80
N SER A 170 -10.83 2.16 1.49
CA SER A 170 -11.54 1.22 0.64
C SER A 170 -10.99 -0.21 0.79
N LYS A 171 -11.77 -1.21 0.42
CA LYS A 171 -11.32 -2.61 0.45
C LYS A 171 -10.23 -2.91 -0.59
N ALA A 172 -10.20 -2.15 -1.65
CA ALA A 172 -9.15 -2.25 -2.66
C ALA A 172 -7.84 -1.68 -2.13
N GLY A 173 -7.92 -0.65 -1.26
CA GLY A 173 -6.79 0.16 -0.81
C GLY A 173 -6.46 1.23 -1.85
N ASN A 174 -6.43 2.51 -1.45
CA ASN A 174 -5.92 3.56 -2.31
C ASN A 174 -5.22 4.62 -1.46
N ALA A 175 -4.12 5.17 -1.98
CA ALA A 175 -3.61 6.45 -1.55
C ALA A 175 -4.21 7.56 -2.44
N VAL A 176 -4.68 8.63 -1.83
CA VAL A 176 -5.30 9.75 -2.55
C VAL A 176 -4.52 11.02 -2.27
N ILE A 177 -3.91 11.59 -3.32
CA ILE A 177 -3.40 12.95 -3.28
C ILE A 177 -4.56 13.90 -3.57
N THR A 178 -4.82 14.81 -2.64
CA THR A 178 -5.84 15.84 -2.81
C THR A 178 -5.16 17.18 -3.04
N THR A 179 -5.28 17.69 -4.27
CA THR A 179 -4.79 19.02 -4.65
C THR A 179 -5.93 20.02 -4.49
N LYS A 180 -5.69 21.08 -3.71
CA LYS A 180 -6.71 22.11 -3.42
C LYS A 180 -6.19 23.50 -3.79
N ARG A 181 -7.06 24.30 -4.38
CA ARG A 181 -6.81 25.73 -4.44
C ARG A 181 -6.95 26.36 -3.06
N VAL A 182 -6.00 27.21 -2.69
CA VAL A 182 -5.99 27.91 -1.41
C VAL A 182 -5.84 29.42 -1.64
N TYR A 183 -6.41 30.21 -0.74
CA TYR A 183 -6.38 31.68 -0.78
C TYR A 183 -5.51 32.28 0.33
N ALA A 184 -4.96 31.43 1.19
CA ALA A 184 -4.00 31.79 2.22
C ALA A 184 -2.93 30.69 2.31
N ALA A 185 -1.72 31.08 2.69
CA ALA A 185 -0.65 30.13 2.92
C ALA A 185 -1.01 29.15 4.03
N PRO A 186 -0.73 27.84 3.88
CA PRO A 186 -0.88 26.87 4.96
C PRO A 186 0.09 27.20 6.11
N ALA A 187 -0.18 26.68 7.30
CA ALA A 187 0.67 26.85 8.47
C ALA A 187 2.06 26.19 8.31
N GLU A 188 2.14 25.20 7.44
CA GLU A 188 3.35 24.42 7.19
C GLU A 188 3.70 24.44 5.70
N GLY A 189 4.97 24.13 5.40
CA GLY A 189 5.49 24.07 4.04
C GLY A 189 5.99 25.43 3.53
N ARG A 190 6.69 25.37 2.40
CA ARG A 190 7.24 26.54 1.71
C ARG A 190 6.66 26.68 0.31
N CYS A 191 6.49 27.91 -0.13
CA CYS A 191 6.24 28.23 -1.52
C CYS A 191 7.58 28.60 -2.18
N LEU A 192 8.01 27.85 -3.14
CA LEU A 192 9.25 28.14 -3.89
C LEU A 192 8.96 28.79 -5.26
N ALA A 193 7.70 28.80 -5.70
CA ALA A 193 7.33 29.46 -6.92
C ALA A 193 7.51 30.98 -6.81
N TRP A 194 8.30 31.56 -7.68
CA TRP A 194 8.47 33.01 -7.78
C TRP A 194 7.19 33.76 -8.19
N SER A 195 6.25 33.04 -8.83
CA SER A 195 4.88 33.53 -9.12
C SER A 195 3.92 33.48 -7.93
N GLY A 196 4.39 32.95 -6.76
CA GLY A 196 3.55 32.66 -5.59
C GLY A 196 2.77 31.35 -5.74
N CYS A 197 2.41 30.73 -4.62
CA CYS A 197 1.65 29.49 -4.62
C CYS A 197 0.16 29.74 -4.43
N GLN A 198 -0.65 28.94 -5.07
CA GLN A 198 -2.10 29.02 -5.07
C GLN A 198 -2.77 27.68 -4.74
N PHE A 199 -1.97 26.62 -4.59
CA PHE A 199 -2.46 25.25 -4.39
C PHE A 199 -1.72 24.56 -3.25
N THR A 200 -2.38 23.62 -2.59
CA THR A 200 -1.73 22.60 -1.78
C THR A 200 -1.81 21.27 -2.52
N SER A 201 -0.79 20.44 -2.42
CA SER A 201 -0.74 19.10 -3.04
C SER A 201 0.20 18.18 -2.25
N ALA A 202 0.48 17.00 -2.75
CA ALA A 202 1.45 16.10 -2.13
C ALA A 202 2.48 15.57 -3.13
N ARG A 203 3.67 15.32 -2.58
CA ARG A 203 4.74 14.50 -3.14
C ARG A 203 5.18 13.53 -2.06
N PHE A 204 5.38 12.28 -2.41
CA PHE A 204 5.97 11.29 -1.53
C PHE A 204 6.87 10.35 -2.32
N ASP A 205 7.90 9.84 -1.66
CA ASP A 205 8.93 9.04 -2.29
C ASP A 205 9.48 7.96 -1.36
N THR A 206 10.25 7.03 -1.94
CA THR A 206 10.91 5.93 -1.21
C THR A 206 12.40 6.20 -0.93
N GLN A 207 12.90 7.42 -1.10
CA GLN A 207 14.30 7.78 -0.88
C GLN A 207 14.77 7.40 0.52
N GLY A 208 15.89 6.70 0.60
CA GLY A 208 16.49 6.25 1.86
C GLY A 208 15.75 5.11 2.57
N LYS A 209 14.68 4.57 1.95
CA LYS A 209 13.87 3.46 2.49
C LYS A 209 13.81 2.27 1.57
N VAL A 210 13.41 2.48 0.31
CA VAL A 210 13.31 1.41 -0.69
C VAL A 210 13.85 1.92 -2.02
N ALA A 211 14.81 1.20 -2.58
CA ALA A 211 15.31 1.43 -3.93
C ALA A 211 15.16 0.18 -4.79
N PHE A 212 15.12 0.38 -6.09
CA PHE A 212 14.88 -0.66 -7.08
C PHE A 212 15.95 -0.61 -8.17
N LYS A 213 16.34 -1.76 -8.66
CA LYS A 213 17.22 -1.85 -9.81
C LYS A 213 16.70 -2.93 -10.74
N TYR A 214 16.32 -2.53 -11.95
CA TYR A 214 15.69 -3.39 -12.95
C TYR A 214 14.35 -3.99 -12.51
N GLY A 215 13.72 -4.75 -13.38
CA GLY A 215 12.46 -5.41 -13.15
C GLY A 215 11.32 -4.78 -13.96
N TYR A 216 10.11 -5.26 -13.71
CA TYR A 216 8.87 -4.66 -14.18
C TYR A 216 8.25 -3.91 -13.01
N ILE A 217 8.18 -2.58 -13.13
CA ILE A 217 7.64 -1.67 -12.12
C ILE A 217 6.34 -1.10 -12.65
N GLU A 218 5.26 -1.24 -11.90
CA GLU A 218 3.92 -0.84 -12.30
C GLU A 218 3.18 -0.16 -11.17
N THR A 219 2.44 0.87 -11.51
CA THR A 219 1.41 1.48 -10.68
C THR A 219 0.07 1.49 -11.41
N ARG A 220 -1.03 1.52 -10.66
CA ARG A 220 -2.36 1.74 -11.19
C ARG A 220 -2.92 3.03 -10.60
N ILE A 221 -3.15 4.01 -11.46
CA ILE A 221 -3.53 5.36 -11.05
C ILE A 221 -4.74 5.82 -11.85
N LYS A 222 -5.66 6.51 -11.18
CA LYS A 222 -6.61 7.41 -11.79
C LYS A 222 -6.04 8.82 -11.69
N MET A 223 -5.68 9.40 -12.83
CA MET A 223 -5.05 10.73 -12.89
C MET A 223 -6.04 11.83 -12.54
N PRO A 224 -5.58 12.96 -11.98
CA PRO A 224 -6.45 14.09 -11.67
C PRO A 224 -6.97 14.77 -12.94
N ALA A 225 -8.19 15.27 -12.90
CA ALA A 225 -8.77 16.04 -14.00
C ALA A 225 -8.54 17.55 -13.84
N GLY A 226 -8.46 18.25 -14.97
CA GLY A 226 -8.45 19.71 -15.04
C GLY A 226 -7.06 20.31 -15.16
N GLY A 227 -6.99 21.39 -15.95
CA GLY A 227 -5.75 22.10 -16.24
C GLY A 227 -5.04 22.58 -14.97
N ARG A 228 -3.76 22.82 -15.06
CA ARG A 228 -2.75 23.03 -13.99
C ARG A 228 -2.32 21.76 -13.26
N ASN A 229 -3.11 20.69 -13.19
CA ASN A 229 -2.61 19.42 -12.64
C ASN A 229 -1.46 18.86 -13.47
N TRP A 230 -0.42 18.43 -12.80
CA TRP A 230 0.77 17.78 -13.38
C TRP A 230 1.14 16.56 -12.52
N PRO A 231 0.35 15.48 -12.59
CA PRO A 231 0.65 14.24 -11.92
C PRO A 231 1.83 13.54 -12.55
N ALA A 232 2.66 12.91 -11.70
CA ALA A 232 3.80 12.12 -12.13
C ALA A 232 4.02 10.87 -11.27
N PHE A 233 4.46 9.80 -11.95
CA PHE A 233 5.03 8.58 -11.39
C PHE A 233 6.41 8.39 -12.02
N TRP A 234 7.46 8.56 -11.22
CA TRP A 234 8.81 8.71 -11.72
C TRP A 234 9.86 8.26 -10.72
N MET A 235 11.13 8.32 -11.08
CA MET A 235 12.24 7.85 -10.27
C MET A 235 13.47 8.74 -10.41
N LEU A 236 14.25 8.84 -9.32
CA LEU A 236 15.60 9.42 -9.32
C LEU A 236 16.61 8.39 -8.82
N GLY A 237 17.84 8.50 -9.32
CA GLY A 237 18.93 7.63 -8.86
C GLY A 237 19.22 7.78 -7.36
N GLU A 238 19.44 6.67 -6.65
CA GLU A 238 19.68 6.65 -5.21
C GLU A 238 20.95 7.43 -4.82
N ASN A 239 21.88 7.59 -5.74
CA ASN A 239 23.15 8.33 -5.56
C ASN A 239 23.01 9.85 -5.77
N ILE A 240 21.78 10.40 -5.88
CA ILE A 240 21.55 11.83 -6.17
C ILE A 240 22.28 12.76 -5.21
N THR A 241 22.38 12.42 -3.93
CA THR A 241 23.06 13.24 -2.93
C THR A 241 24.57 13.30 -3.11
N SER A 242 25.16 12.39 -3.88
CA SER A 242 26.61 12.35 -4.14
C SER A 242 26.99 12.86 -5.53
N VAL A 243 26.13 12.66 -6.53
CA VAL A 243 26.46 13.02 -7.93
C VAL A 243 25.60 14.16 -8.48
N GLY A 244 24.49 14.49 -7.80
CA GLY A 244 23.57 15.54 -8.22
C GLY A 244 22.73 15.19 -9.45
N TRP A 245 21.79 16.07 -9.78
CA TRP A 245 20.99 16.02 -11.00
C TRP A 245 21.64 16.89 -12.11
N PRO A 246 21.60 16.50 -13.38
CA PRO A 246 20.97 15.32 -13.95
C PRO A 246 21.88 14.07 -14.00
N GLN A 247 23.03 14.11 -13.36
CA GLN A 247 24.04 13.04 -13.36
C GLN A 247 23.51 11.72 -12.78
N THR A 248 22.66 11.80 -11.75
CA THR A 248 22.05 10.63 -11.12
C THR A 248 21.16 9.86 -12.09
N GLY A 249 20.62 10.53 -13.11
CA GLY A 249 19.54 10.03 -13.99
C GLY A 249 18.16 10.23 -13.37
N GLU A 250 17.16 10.47 -14.23
CA GLU A 250 15.74 10.56 -13.91
C GLU A 250 14.94 9.73 -14.90
N ILE A 251 13.97 8.98 -14.43
CA ILE A 251 13.09 8.13 -15.24
C ILE A 251 11.66 8.55 -14.97
N ASP A 252 11.03 9.24 -15.92
CA ASP A 252 9.62 9.58 -15.86
C ASP A 252 8.82 8.46 -16.51
N ILE A 253 8.19 7.62 -15.68
CA ILE A 253 7.41 6.48 -16.18
C ILE A 253 6.07 6.99 -16.72
N ALA A 254 5.47 7.97 -16.04
CA ALA A 254 4.24 8.61 -16.47
C ALA A 254 4.19 10.06 -15.99
N GLU A 255 3.90 10.96 -16.92
CA GLU A 255 3.56 12.34 -16.69
C GLU A 255 2.32 12.72 -17.50
N GLN A 256 1.44 13.52 -16.93
CA GLN A 256 0.25 14.00 -17.62
C GLN A 256 -0.01 15.47 -17.36
N GLY A 257 -0.34 16.21 -18.42
CA GLY A 257 -0.93 17.53 -18.27
C GLY A 257 -2.45 17.43 -18.09
N GLY A 258 -2.99 18.04 -17.04
CA GLY A 258 -4.42 17.97 -16.74
C GLY A 258 -5.34 18.57 -17.83
N ASN A 259 -4.80 19.38 -18.76
CA ASN A 259 -5.51 19.88 -19.94
C ASN A 259 -5.47 18.91 -21.14
N THR A 260 -4.67 17.84 -21.05
CA THR A 260 -4.55 16.78 -22.07
C THR A 260 -4.81 15.40 -21.46
N PRO A 261 -6.02 15.14 -20.94
CA PRO A 261 -6.30 13.96 -20.11
C PRO A 261 -6.20 12.62 -20.86
N ASN A 262 -6.09 12.64 -22.15
CA ASN A 262 -5.89 11.46 -23.00
C ASN A 262 -4.43 11.26 -23.46
N ARG A 263 -3.49 12.08 -22.97
CA ARG A 263 -2.07 11.98 -23.33
C ARG A 263 -1.25 11.63 -22.09
N ASN A 264 -0.52 10.51 -22.16
CA ASN A 264 0.54 10.17 -21.23
C ASN A 264 1.89 10.39 -21.90
N SER A 265 2.87 10.91 -21.16
CA SER A 265 4.25 11.03 -21.58
C SER A 265 5.18 10.39 -20.55
N GLY A 266 6.41 10.13 -20.97
CA GLY A 266 7.49 9.71 -20.11
C GLY A 266 8.83 10.02 -20.74
N ALA A 267 9.85 10.15 -19.93
CA ALA A 267 11.15 10.65 -20.35
C ALA A 267 12.30 9.97 -19.61
N LEU A 268 13.49 10.11 -20.15
CA LEU A 268 14.75 9.91 -19.43
C LEU A 268 15.53 11.21 -19.44
N HIS A 269 15.94 11.70 -18.25
CA HIS A 269 16.82 12.86 -18.12
C HIS A 269 18.21 12.40 -17.64
N TYR A 270 19.24 12.92 -18.28
CA TYR A 270 20.62 12.51 -18.02
C TYR A 270 21.63 13.61 -18.39
N SER A 271 22.87 13.49 -17.90
CA SER A 271 23.96 14.39 -18.20
C SER A 271 24.76 13.90 -19.42
N THR A 272 25.20 14.83 -20.26
CA THR A 272 26.07 14.52 -21.40
C THR A 272 27.54 14.79 -21.15
N ASN A 273 27.94 15.29 -19.96
CA ASN A 273 29.35 15.58 -19.63
C ASN A 273 29.81 15.07 -18.26
N GLY A 274 28.91 14.47 -17.48
CA GLY A 274 29.23 13.97 -16.15
C GLY A 274 29.44 15.05 -15.08
N VAL A 275 29.05 16.31 -15.34
CA VAL A 275 29.11 17.39 -14.33
C VAL A 275 27.83 17.44 -13.54
N ALA A 276 27.95 17.29 -12.22
CA ALA A 276 26.82 17.39 -11.29
C ALA A 276 26.25 18.81 -11.26
N ASN A 277 24.95 18.91 -10.99
CA ASN A 277 24.23 20.18 -10.81
C ASN A 277 24.28 21.16 -11.99
N ASP A 278 24.64 20.68 -13.17
CA ASP A 278 24.59 21.47 -14.40
C ASP A 278 23.22 21.30 -15.07
N CYS A 279 22.21 21.91 -14.47
CA CYS A 279 20.83 21.85 -14.98
C CYS A 279 20.67 22.42 -16.38
N CYS A 280 21.60 23.28 -16.85
CA CYS A 280 21.32 24.16 -17.98
C CYS A 280 22.28 24.02 -19.16
N GLY A 281 23.47 23.40 -18.98
CA GLY A 281 24.49 23.27 -20.04
C GLY A 281 24.66 21.85 -20.58
N ASN A 282 24.44 20.83 -19.73
CA ASN A 282 24.75 19.44 -20.05
C ASN A 282 23.58 18.48 -19.78
N HIS A 283 22.45 19.02 -19.32
CA HIS A 283 21.22 18.27 -19.23
C HIS A 283 20.67 18.01 -20.63
N THR A 284 20.26 16.79 -20.88
CA THR A 284 19.48 16.39 -22.05
C THR A 284 18.43 15.39 -21.65
N TYR A 285 17.42 15.23 -22.50
CA TYR A 285 16.35 14.26 -22.29
C TYR A 285 15.88 13.65 -23.60
N ASP A 286 15.42 12.41 -23.50
CA ASP A 286 14.65 11.74 -24.54
C ASP A 286 13.25 11.44 -23.99
N TYR A 287 12.22 11.66 -24.80
CA TYR A 287 10.85 11.43 -24.36
C TYR A 287 10.02 10.64 -25.36
N GLY A 288 8.89 10.14 -24.89
CA GLY A 288 7.84 9.58 -25.71
C GLY A 288 6.47 9.97 -25.16
N SER A 289 5.45 9.94 -26.00
CA SER A 289 4.08 10.14 -25.55
C SER A 289 3.13 9.21 -26.28
N TYR A 290 1.99 8.93 -25.63
CA TYR A 290 0.93 8.09 -26.17
C TYR A 290 -0.42 8.73 -25.90
N ASN A 291 -1.23 8.82 -26.94
CA ASN A 291 -2.61 9.25 -26.85
C ASN A 291 -3.51 8.02 -26.75
N GLY A 292 -4.16 7.88 -25.62
CA GLY A 292 -5.02 6.73 -25.32
C GLY A 292 -6.39 7.16 -24.82
N ALA A 293 -6.86 6.47 -23.78
CA ALA A 293 -8.11 6.77 -23.10
C ALA A 293 -8.03 8.11 -22.34
N ASN A 294 -9.15 8.55 -21.78
CA ASN A 294 -9.15 9.63 -20.79
C ASN A 294 -8.67 9.08 -19.45
N TYR A 295 -7.41 9.31 -19.13
CA TYR A 295 -6.73 8.78 -17.92
C TYR A 295 -7.25 9.34 -16.59
N SER A 296 -8.08 10.38 -16.65
CA SER A 296 -8.77 10.90 -15.46
C SER A 296 -10.20 10.36 -15.28
N ALA A 297 -10.71 9.61 -16.25
CA ALA A 297 -12.06 9.01 -16.13
C ALA A 297 -12.07 7.74 -15.29
N ASP A 298 -11.01 6.90 -15.37
CA ASP A 298 -10.89 5.65 -14.65
C ASP A 298 -9.41 5.36 -14.29
N PHE A 299 -9.17 4.24 -13.63
CA PHE A 299 -7.84 3.74 -13.32
C PHE A 299 -7.17 3.13 -14.55
N HIS A 300 -5.92 3.51 -14.77
CA HIS A 300 -5.04 3.00 -15.82
C HIS A 300 -3.74 2.49 -15.22
N THR A 301 -3.06 1.56 -15.91
CA THR A 301 -1.75 1.05 -15.49
C THR A 301 -0.63 1.81 -16.20
N TYR A 302 0.36 2.23 -15.42
CA TYR A 302 1.58 2.88 -15.89
C TYR A 302 2.77 2.06 -15.43
N ALA A 303 3.63 1.69 -16.36
CA ALA A 303 4.71 0.77 -16.05
C ALA A 303 5.98 1.02 -16.84
N MET A 304 7.08 0.48 -16.35
CA MET A 304 8.29 0.29 -17.13
C MET A 304 8.80 -1.15 -17.05
N ALA A 305 9.33 -1.63 -18.16
CA ALA A 305 10.10 -2.85 -18.24
C ALA A 305 11.58 -2.48 -18.36
N TRP A 306 12.33 -2.67 -17.25
CA TRP A 306 13.69 -2.17 -17.10
C TRP A 306 14.68 -3.32 -16.93
N THR A 307 15.65 -3.37 -17.83
CA THR A 307 16.78 -4.32 -17.80
C THR A 307 18.09 -3.58 -18.08
N PRO A 308 19.26 -4.19 -17.89
CA PRO A 308 20.52 -3.56 -18.26
C PRO A 308 20.45 -2.94 -19.68
N ASN A 309 20.77 -1.65 -19.77
CA ASN A 309 20.85 -0.90 -21.02
C ASN A 309 19.54 -0.76 -21.81
N ARG A 310 18.37 -1.05 -21.19
CA ARG A 310 17.07 -0.91 -21.86
C ARG A 310 15.95 -0.58 -20.88
N ILE A 311 15.13 0.40 -21.25
CA ILE A 311 13.89 0.80 -20.58
C ILE A 311 12.78 0.88 -21.63
N ASP A 312 11.69 0.15 -21.42
CA ASP A 312 10.44 0.27 -22.18
C ASP A 312 9.39 0.94 -21.29
N LEU A 313 8.80 2.04 -21.71
CA LEU A 313 7.69 2.71 -21.03
C LEU A 313 6.36 2.17 -21.56
N ILE A 314 5.43 1.90 -20.63
CA ILE A 314 4.22 1.13 -20.90
C ILE A 314 3.02 1.82 -20.27
N VAL A 315 1.93 1.95 -21.01
CA VAL A 315 0.61 2.36 -20.48
C VAL A 315 -0.44 1.33 -20.93
N ASP A 316 -1.25 0.83 -20.00
CA ASP A 316 -2.28 -0.20 -20.25
C ASP A 316 -1.76 -1.40 -21.06
N GLY A 317 -0.54 -1.85 -20.76
CA GLY A 317 0.12 -2.95 -21.45
C GLY A 317 0.71 -2.62 -22.82
N ILE A 318 0.58 -1.38 -23.29
CA ILE A 318 1.11 -0.91 -24.59
C ILE A 318 2.47 -0.25 -24.37
N VAL A 319 3.52 -0.81 -24.98
CA VAL A 319 4.84 -0.17 -25.02
C VAL A 319 4.76 1.04 -25.95
N PHE A 320 4.89 2.24 -25.42
CA PHE A 320 4.81 3.47 -26.22
C PHE A 320 6.17 4.11 -26.48
N LYS A 321 7.20 3.77 -25.71
CA LYS A 321 8.56 4.23 -25.90
C LYS A 321 9.56 3.19 -25.45
N THR A 322 10.62 3.01 -26.21
CA THR A 322 11.81 2.22 -25.86
C THR A 322 13.02 3.12 -25.88
N PHE A 323 13.81 3.05 -24.81
CA PHE A 323 15.14 3.65 -24.70
C PHE A 323 16.17 2.54 -24.58
N THR A 324 17.32 2.75 -25.23
CA THR A 324 18.47 1.85 -25.11
C THR A 324 19.75 2.66 -24.90
N SER A 325 20.75 2.07 -24.27
CA SER A 325 22.05 2.74 -24.08
C SER A 325 22.68 3.14 -25.41
N THR A 326 22.38 2.44 -26.51
CA THR A 326 22.86 2.83 -27.87
C THR A 326 22.09 4.02 -28.43
N SER A 327 20.78 4.16 -28.15
CA SER A 327 19.98 5.28 -28.64
C SER A 327 20.35 6.61 -28.00
N ILE A 328 20.75 6.61 -26.72
CA ILE A 328 21.17 7.81 -25.98
C ILE A 328 22.70 7.94 -25.81
N ARG A 329 23.49 7.14 -26.52
CA ARG A 329 24.94 6.98 -26.40
C ARG A 329 25.35 6.35 -25.05
N SER A 330 25.96 5.17 -25.10
CA SER A 330 26.24 4.33 -23.92
C SER A 330 27.03 5.01 -22.80
N GLN A 331 27.88 5.98 -23.12
CA GLN A 331 28.65 6.75 -22.15
C GLN A 331 27.82 7.66 -21.24
N TYR A 332 26.60 7.99 -21.63
CA TYR A 332 25.67 8.83 -20.85
C TYR A 332 24.58 8.04 -20.14
N TRP A 333 24.60 6.71 -20.26
CA TRP A 333 23.61 5.83 -19.66
C TRP A 333 23.80 5.69 -18.15
N SER A 334 23.08 6.48 -17.37
CA SER A 334 23.11 6.45 -15.89
C SER A 334 22.11 5.45 -15.27
N PHE A 335 21.32 4.75 -16.08
CA PHE A 335 20.18 3.94 -15.65
C PHE A 335 20.51 2.48 -15.30
N ASN A 336 21.75 2.19 -14.94
CA ASN A 336 22.18 0.87 -14.42
C ASN A 336 22.44 0.89 -12.90
N ASN A 337 22.05 1.95 -12.20
CA ASN A 337 22.14 2.12 -10.75
C ASN A 337 20.78 1.87 -10.08
N PRO A 338 20.70 1.71 -8.75
CA PRO A 338 19.43 1.72 -8.03
C PRO A 338 18.74 3.09 -8.09
N PHE A 339 17.42 3.08 -8.18
CA PHE A 339 16.56 4.26 -8.21
C PHE A 339 15.48 4.16 -7.15
N PHE A 340 15.04 5.27 -6.57
CA PHE A 340 13.89 5.36 -5.70
C PHE A 340 12.67 5.92 -6.43
N LEU A 341 11.48 5.52 -6.00
CA LEU A 341 10.20 5.92 -6.59
C LEU A 341 9.71 7.25 -6.02
N ILE A 342 9.05 8.03 -6.86
CA ILE A 342 8.40 9.30 -6.52
C ILE A 342 7.01 9.32 -7.13
N ILE A 343 6.03 9.79 -6.36
CA ILE A 343 4.66 10.04 -6.81
C ILE A 343 4.25 11.43 -6.31
N ASN A 344 3.74 12.25 -7.22
CA ASN A 344 3.24 13.57 -6.88
C ASN A 344 2.14 14.04 -7.83
N ASN A 345 1.40 15.04 -7.40
CA ASN A 345 0.63 15.89 -8.30
C ASN A 345 1.13 17.33 -8.16
N ALA A 346 2.03 17.75 -9.05
CA ALA A 346 2.43 19.14 -9.16
C ALA A 346 1.29 19.98 -9.75
N THR A 347 1.42 21.28 -9.64
CA THR A 347 0.61 22.22 -10.42
C THR A 347 1.56 23.11 -11.25
N GLY A 348 1.21 23.40 -12.49
CA GLY A 348 2.14 24.18 -13.32
C GLY A 348 1.72 24.30 -14.76
N ASP A 349 2.61 24.89 -15.56
CA ASP A 349 2.33 25.18 -16.97
C ASP A 349 2.27 23.92 -17.85
N PHE A 350 2.98 22.86 -17.46
CA PHE A 350 2.83 21.55 -18.13
C PHE A 350 1.38 21.03 -18.06
N GLY A 351 0.69 21.29 -16.95
CA GLY A 351 -0.74 20.98 -16.76
C GLY A 351 -1.68 21.87 -17.59
N GLY A 352 -1.18 22.89 -18.27
CA GLY A 352 -1.95 23.85 -19.06
C GLY A 352 -2.67 24.90 -18.21
N ALA A 353 -3.56 25.67 -18.84
CA ALA A 353 -4.31 26.69 -18.17
C ALA A 353 -5.25 26.13 -17.11
N TRP A 354 -5.39 26.85 -15.98
CA TRP A 354 -6.32 26.45 -14.92
C TRP A 354 -7.78 26.51 -15.38
N THR A 355 -8.53 25.45 -15.10
CA THR A 355 -9.93 25.29 -15.53
C THR A 355 -10.94 25.52 -14.37
N TYR A 356 -10.58 26.34 -13.39
CA TYR A 356 -11.44 26.82 -12.30
C TYR A 356 -11.95 25.75 -11.31
N TRP A 357 -11.27 24.60 -11.20
CA TRP A 357 -11.56 23.63 -10.15
C TRP A 357 -11.02 24.13 -8.78
N THR A 358 -11.67 23.74 -7.69
CA THR A 358 -11.26 24.05 -6.31
C THR A 358 -10.52 22.89 -5.66
N GLU A 359 -10.80 21.67 -6.10
CA GLU A 359 -10.17 20.43 -5.64
C GLU A 359 -10.03 19.47 -6.80
N SER A 360 -8.94 18.71 -6.81
CA SER A 360 -8.65 17.65 -7.77
C SER A 360 -7.97 16.51 -7.03
N GLN A 361 -8.19 15.27 -7.47
CA GLN A 361 -7.66 14.08 -6.81
C GLN A 361 -6.92 13.17 -7.79
N MET A 362 -5.71 12.73 -7.38
CA MET A 362 -4.97 11.63 -7.97
C MET A 362 -5.13 10.42 -7.04
N THR A 363 -5.68 9.33 -7.56
CA THR A 363 -5.95 8.13 -6.78
C THR A 363 -5.03 7.00 -7.21
N ILE A 364 -4.23 6.48 -6.30
CA ILE A 364 -3.22 5.44 -6.53
C ILE A 364 -3.71 4.15 -5.87
N ASP A 365 -3.97 3.11 -6.67
CA ASP A 365 -4.46 1.80 -6.21
C ASP A 365 -3.31 0.96 -5.65
N TYR A 366 -2.20 0.87 -6.38
CA TYR A 366 -1.03 0.11 -5.94
C TYR A 366 0.25 0.57 -6.62
N VAL A 367 1.38 0.17 -6.03
CA VAL A 367 2.68 0.06 -6.71
C VAL A 367 3.20 -1.36 -6.53
N ARG A 368 3.64 -1.99 -7.63
CA ARG A 368 4.11 -3.38 -7.65
C ARG A 368 5.38 -3.52 -8.47
N VAL A 369 6.28 -4.37 -8.02
CA VAL A 369 7.57 -4.64 -8.67
C VAL A 369 7.77 -6.14 -8.81
N TRP A 370 8.03 -6.60 -10.02
CA TRP A 370 8.30 -8.00 -10.35
C TRP A 370 9.70 -8.16 -10.97
N LYS A 371 10.23 -9.37 -10.90
CA LYS A 371 11.32 -9.74 -11.79
C LYS A 371 10.89 -9.63 -13.25
N LEU A 372 11.84 -9.25 -14.11
CA LEU A 372 11.68 -9.21 -15.56
C LEU A 372 12.89 -9.88 -16.20
N ASP A 373 12.70 -10.93 -17.01
CA ASP A 373 13.77 -11.70 -17.66
C ASP A 373 14.87 -12.12 -16.67
N ASN A 374 14.45 -12.58 -15.47
CA ASN A 374 15.30 -12.93 -14.33
C ASN A 374 16.07 -11.75 -13.70
N GLN A 375 15.88 -10.51 -14.16
CA GLN A 375 16.42 -9.29 -13.55
C GLN A 375 15.44 -8.70 -12.54
N GLY A 376 15.96 -7.89 -11.62
CA GLY A 376 15.20 -7.14 -10.65
C GLY A 376 15.70 -7.35 -9.23
N GLU A 377 15.98 -6.25 -8.57
CA GLU A 377 16.48 -6.18 -7.19
C GLU A 377 15.70 -5.12 -6.42
N VAL A 378 15.47 -5.36 -5.13
CA VAL A 378 14.83 -4.42 -4.20
C VAL A 378 15.73 -4.26 -2.99
N PHE A 379 16.07 -3.03 -2.66
CA PHE A 379 16.91 -2.66 -1.53
C PHE A 379 16.02 -2.00 -0.48
N ILE A 380 15.76 -2.69 0.63
CA ILE A 380 15.05 -2.15 1.80
C ILE A 380 16.11 -1.72 2.81
N ARG A 381 16.04 -0.43 3.28
CA ARG A 381 17.01 0.22 4.16
C ARG A 381 16.55 0.22 5.61
#